data_01a28f5a8efed2bb0fc77e73a1ca8056
#
_entry.id   01a28f5a8efed2bb0fc77e73a1ca8056
#
_cell.length_a   1.000
_cell.length_b   1.000
_cell.length_c   1.000
_cell.angle_alpha   90.00
_cell.angle_beta   90.00
_cell.angle_gamma   90.00
#
_symmetry.space_group_name_H-M   'P 1'
#
loop_
_entity.id
_entity.type
_entity.pdbx_description
1 polymer ?
#
loop_
_entity_poly.entity_id
_entity_poly.type
_entity_poly.pdbx_seq_one_letter_code
_entity_poly.pdbx_strand_id
1 'polypeptide(L)'
;RDLRMSRGLGDVYKRQQMFPDEYTAFKTYCQLYPHSATLLVDTYNVLKSGVPNAIKAFKDILLPQGITNCAIRLDSGDLTYLSRKARKMLDAAGLTECKIVASNSLDEYIIRDLLLQGAKIDSFGVGERLITSKSEPVFGGVYKLAAVEDGQGNIIPKIKISANPDKITNPHFKKVYRLFDNETGKAFADLITLHDEAVDESQPLELFDPDATWKRSRVTNFTAKELLAPIFLGGRRVYDSPPIAEMRAYCAGQIDLLWDEVKRFENPHNYYVDLSQKLWDIKQSLLEQKG
;
A
#
# COMPACT_ATOMS: atom_id res chain seq x y z
N ARG A 1 18.61 15.56 9.17
CA ARG A 1 17.90 15.17 7.95
C ARG A 1 18.90 14.55 6.98
N ASP A 2 18.68 13.31 6.59
CA ASP A 2 19.59 12.66 5.63
C ASP A 2 19.43 13.33 4.26
N LEU A 3 20.38 14.20 3.90
CA LEU A 3 20.41 14.90 2.63
C LEU A 3 20.47 13.94 1.42
N ARG A 4 20.76 12.64 1.66
CA ARG A 4 20.76 11.62 0.62
C ARG A 4 19.36 11.29 0.13
N MET A 5 18.31 11.46 0.92
CA MET A 5 16.93 11.23 0.49
C MET A 5 16.42 12.31 -0.49
N SER A 6 16.94 13.54 -0.42
CA SER A 6 16.60 14.58 -1.40
C SER A 6 17.36 14.44 -2.73
N ARG A 7 18.40 13.59 -2.77
CA ARG A 7 19.18 13.30 -3.97
C ARG A 7 18.50 12.32 -4.92
N GLY A 8 17.53 11.54 -4.44
CA GLY A 8 16.78 10.57 -5.24
C GLY A 8 15.97 11.18 -6.38
N LEU A 9 15.70 12.46 -6.34
CA LEU A 9 15.03 13.21 -7.42
C LEU A 9 16.02 13.82 -8.43
N GLY A 10 17.35 13.73 -8.18
CA GLY A 10 18.38 14.19 -9.11
C GLY A 10 18.40 15.70 -9.32
N ASP A 11 18.69 16.08 -10.56
CA ASP A 11 18.75 17.47 -10.99
C ASP A 11 17.36 18.14 -11.01
N VAL A 12 17.33 19.47 -10.93
CA VAL A 12 16.11 20.30 -10.98
C VAL A 12 16.29 21.50 -11.89
N TYR A 13 15.24 21.88 -12.62
CA TYR A 13 15.27 22.95 -13.64
C TYR A 13 15.80 24.29 -13.13
N LYS A 14 15.52 24.66 -11.87
CA LYS A 14 16.00 25.92 -11.28
C LYS A 14 17.52 26.01 -11.24
N ARG A 15 18.22 24.91 -10.98
CA ARG A 15 19.67 24.86 -11.04
C ARG A 15 20.20 24.92 -12.46
N GLN A 16 19.53 24.25 -13.41
CA GLN A 16 19.91 24.28 -14.81
C GLN A 16 19.86 25.69 -15.37
N GLN A 17 18.84 26.48 -15.03
CA GLN A 17 18.67 27.85 -15.45
C GLN A 17 19.75 28.85 -14.92
N MET A 18 20.55 28.42 -13.92
CA MET A 18 21.69 29.20 -13.43
C MET A 18 22.92 29.10 -14.33
N PHE A 19 22.94 28.17 -15.28
CA PHE A 19 24.04 27.93 -16.20
C PHE A 19 23.77 28.55 -17.55
N PRO A 20 24.82 28.83 -18.35
CA PRO A 20 24.64 29.45 -19.69
C PRO A 20 23.83 28.56 -20.63
N ASP A 21 23.92 27.26 -20.50
CA ASP A 21 23.21 26.27 -21.31
C ASP A 21 22.98 24.96 -20.53
N GLU A 22 22.07 24.12 -21.03
CA GLU A 22 21.64 22.86 -20.41
C GLU A 22 22.77 21.84 -20.34
N TYR A 23 23.60 21.74 -21.38
CA TYR A 23 24.73 20.81 -21.39
C TYR A 23 25.75 21.15 -20.29
N THR A 24 26.08 22.45 -20.12
CA THR A 24 27.00 22.89 -19.07
C THR A 24 26.46 22.56 -17.67
N ALA A 25 25.16 22.71 -17.46
CA ALA A 25 24.51 22.29 -16.20
C ALA A 25 24.63 20.80 -15.98
N PHE A 26 24.32 19.98 -16.98
CA PHE A 26 24.40 18.51 -16.89
C PHE A 26 25.84 18.01 -16.69
N LYS A 27 26.80 18.60 -17.41
CA LYS A 27 28.22 18.31 -17.25
C LYS A 27 28.67 18.56 -15.82
N THR A 28 28.38 19.75 -15.28
CA THR A 28 28.73 20.12 -13.91
C THR A 28 28.09 19.19 -12.89
N TYR A 29 26.81 18.83 -13.10
CA TYR A 29 26.12 17.89 -12.22
C TYR A 29 26.77 16.48 -12.22
N CYS A 30 27.11 15.94 -13.38
CA CYS A 30 27.82 14.69 -13.49
C CYS A 30 29.20 14.72 -12.83
N GLN A 31 29.93 15.83 -12.89
CA GLN A 31 31.22 16.00 -12.20
C GLN A 31 31.08 16.00 -10.69
N LEU A 32 30.04 16.64 -10.16
CA LEU A 32 29.81 16.74 -8.72
C LEU A 32 29.20 15.46 -8.12
N TYR A 33 28.40 14.74 -8.88
CA TYR A 33 27.63 13.57 -8.42
C TYR A 33 27.78 12.38 -9.36
N PRO A 34 28.99 11.90 -9.67
CA PRO A 34 29.20 10.91 -10.73
C PRO A 34 28.50 9.58 -10.46
N HIS A 35 28.44 9.13 -9.19
CA HIS A 35 27.84 7.84 -8.83
C HIS A 35 26.31 7.87 -8.61
N SER A 36 25.70 9.03 -8.73
CA SER A 36 24.23 9.23 -8.53
C SER A 36 23.62 10.23 -9.50
N ALA A 37 24.21 10.37 -10.69
CA ALA A 37 23.77 11.32 -11.69
C ALA A 37 22.38 10.95 -12.24
N THR A 38 21.38 11.77 -11.91
CA THR A 38 20.03 11.71 -12.49
C THR A 38 19.69 13.10 -13.05
N LEU A 39 19.61 13.21 -14.36
CA LEU A 39 19.42 14.49 -15.05
C LEU A 39 17.97 14.73 -15.42
N LEU A 40 17.40 15.86 -15.03
CA LEU A 40 16.06 16.30 -15.42
C LEU A 40 16.10 16.84 -16.86
N VAL A 41 15.43 16.15 -17.79
CA VAL A 41 15.60 16.40 -19.23
C VAL A 41 14.43 17.15 -19.87
N ASP A 42 13.45 17.58 -19.09
CA ASP A 42 12.23 18.24 -19.58
C ASP A 42 12.15 19.73 -19.24
N THR A 43 13.27 20.35 -18.87
CA THR A 43 13.32 21.78 -18.58
C THR A 43 12.97 22.63 -19.81
N TYR A 44 13.44 22.22 -20.98
CA TYR A 44 13.17 22.92 -22.25
C TYR A 44 12.47 22.03 -23.27
N ASN A 45 13.18 21.05 -23.83
CA ASN A 45 12.62 20.11 -24.79
C ASN A 45 13.27 18.73 -24.64
N VAL A 46 12.50 17.76 -24.18
CA VAL A 46 12.99 16.41 -23.86
C VAL A 46 13.77 15.80 -25.00
N LEU A 47 13.21 15.79 -26.21
CA LEU A 47 13.76 15.03 -27.35
C LEU A 47 14.77 15.82 -28.19
N LYS A 48 14.66 17.17 -28.21
CA LYS A 48 15.53 18.02 -29.03
C LYS A 48 16.76 18.53 -28.28
N SER A 49 16.68 18.70 -26.95
CA SER A 49 17.78 19.21 -26.13
C SER A 49 18.07 18.32 -24.91
N GLY A 50 17.11 18.02 -24.07
CA GLY A 50 17.33 17.38 -22.78
C GLY A 50 18.03 16.02 -22.90
N VAL A 51 17.44 15.05 -23.61
CA VAL A 51 18.03 13.71 -23.80
C VAL A 51 19.35 13.77 -24.59
N PRO A 52 19.48 14.54 -25.70
CA PRO A 52 20.75 14.69 -26.38
C PRO A 52 21.87 15.26 -25.50
N ASN A 53 21.59 16.31 -24.72
CA ASN A 53 22.57 16.90 -23.81
C ASN A 53 22.94 15.98 -22.64
N ALA A 54 21.97 15.21 -22.13
CA ALA A 54 22.23 14.19 -21.11
C ALA A 54 23.15 13.08 -21.64
N ILE A 55 22.86 12.55 -22.83
CA ILE A 55 23.72 11.57 -23.50
C ILE A 55 25.14 12.10 -23.66
N LYS A 56 25.28 13.34 -24.12
CA LYS A 56 26.59 13.98 -24.27
C LYS A 56 27.32 14.10 -22.95
N ALA A 57 26.65 14.58 -21.88
CA ALA A 57 27.24 14.71 -20.56
C ALA A 57 27.67 13.37 -19.96
N PHE A 58 26.88 12.31 -20.12
CA PHE A 58 27.25 10.98 -19.67
C PHE A 58 28.48 10.43 -20.41
N LYS A 59 28.52 10.60 -21.73
CA LYS A 59 29.67 10.17 -22.55
C LYS A 59 30.94 10.95 -22.27
N ASP A 60 30.84 12.25 -22.03
CA ASP A 60 32.00 13.10 -21.81
C ASP A 60 32.56 12.99 -20.38
N ILE A 61 31.71 12.67 -19.37
CA ILE A 61 32.08 12.76 -17.96
C ILE A 61 32.07 11.39 -17.24
N LEU A 62 31.02 10.59 -17.41
CA LEU A 62 30.85 9.35 -16.64
C LEU A 62 31.52 8.16 -17.28
N LEU A 63 31.30 7.91 -18.59
CA LEU A 63 31.85 6.76 -19.26
C LEU A 63 33.39 6.71 -19.24
N PRO A 64 34.15 7.83 -19.39
CA PRO A 64 35.61 7.80 -19.26
C PRO A 64 36.11 7.37 -17.88
N GLN A 65 35.28 7.48 -16.85
CA GLN A 65 35.56 7.05 -15.49
C GLN A 65 35.07 5.61 -15.20
N GLY A 66 34.55 4.90 -16.20
CA GLY A 66 33.98 3.56 -16.03
C GLY A 66 32.63 3.57 -15.30
N ILE A 67 31.96 4.72 -15.18
CA ILE A 67 30.70 4.84 -14.48
C ILE A 67 29.55 4.71 -15.48
N THR A 68 28.76 3.63 -15.35
CA THR A 68 27.58 3.34 -16.19
C THR A 68 26.26 3.59 -15.47
N ASN A 69 26.28 3.72 -14.14
CA ASN A 69 25.10 3.99 -13.32
C ASN A 69 24.68 5.45 -13.45
N CYS A 70 23.83 5.74 -14.42
CA CYS A 70 23.27 7.06 -14.69
C CYS A 70 21.77 6.96 -14.92
N ALA A 71 21.06 8.07 -14.82
CA ALA A 71 19.63 8.13 -15.07
C ALA A 71 19.22 9.48 -15.69
N ILE A 72 18.11 9.46 -16.44
CA ILE A 72 17.35 10.67 -16.78
C ILE A 72 16.04 10.70 -16.03
N ARG A 73 15.49 11.89 -15.79
CA ARG A 73 14.20 12.11 -15.16
C ARG A 73 13.25 12.86 -16.08
N LEU A 74 12.02 12.35 -16.19
CA LEU A 74 10.89 12.94 -16.88
C LEU A 74 9.85 13.35 -15.82
N ASP A 75 9.47 14.64 -15.80
CA ASP A 75 8.54 15.20 -14.80
C ASP A 75 7.33 15.88 -15.46
N SER A 76 7.25 15.91 -16.80
CA SER A 76 6.18 16.57 -17.53
C SER A 76 5.92 15.93 -18.90
N GLY A 77 4.77 16.28 -19.49
CA GLY A 77 4.34 15.82 -20.80
C GLY A 77 3.78 14.39 -20.80
N ASP A 78 3.67 13.80 -21.98
CA ASP A 78 3.24 12.39 -22.13
C ASP A 78 4.38 11.44 -21.77
N LEU A 79 4.36 10.94 -20.53
CA LEU A 79 5.41 10.09 -19.99
C LEU A 79 5.56 8.78 -20.76
N THR A 80 4.48 8.21 -21.30
CA THR A 80 4.54 6.99 -22.11
C THR A 80 5.29 7.24 -23.41
N TYR A 81 4.88 8.27 -24.13
CA TYR A 81 5.54 8.60 -25.40
C TYR A 81 6.98 9.02 -25.19
N LEU A 82 7.25 9.91 -24.25
CA LEU A 82 8.58 10.46 -24.00
C LEU A 82 9.54 9.40 -23.50
N SER A 83 9.15 8.52 -22.58
CA SER A 83 10.01 7.44 -22.07
C SER A 83 10.40 6.45 -23.18
N ARG A 84 9.46 6.09 -24.06
CA ARG A 84 9.72 5.20 -25.21
C ARG A 84 10.68 5.83 -26.21
N LYS A 85 10.57 7.14 -26.47
CA LYS A 85 11.49 7.85 -27.37
C LYS A 85 12.87 8.04 -26.73
N ALA A 86 12.90 8.46 -25.47
CA ALA A 86 14.14 8.61 -24.71
C ALA A 86 14.92 7.29 -24.64
N ARG A 87 14.24 6.17 -24.36
CA ARG A 87 14.87 4.83 -24.32
C ARG A 87 15.54 4.48 -25.65
N LYS A 88 14.86 4.71 -26.78
CA LYS A 88 15.44 4.49 -28.11
C LYS A 88 16.69 5.34 -28.36
N MET A 89 16.67 6.60 -27.90
CA MET A 89 17.82 7.50 -28.07
C MET A 89 19.01 7.06 -27.20
N LEU A 90 18.75 6.67 -25.95
CA LEU A 90 19.76 6.16 -25.03
C LEU A 90 20.38 4.86 -25.55
N ASP A 91 19.57 3.92 -26.04
CA ASP A 91 20.03 2.64 -26.61
C ASP A 91 20.88 2.88 -27.87
N ALA A 92 20.43 3.75 -28.77
CA ALA A 92 21.18 4.12 -29.96
C ALA A 92 22.53 4.79 -29.63
N ALA A 93 22.62 5.42 -28.47
CA ALA A 93 23.86 6.05 -27.98
C ALA A 93 24.78 5.06 -27.24
N GLY A 94 24.36 3.78 -27.05
CA GLY A 94 25.10 2.77 -26.31
C GLY A 94 24.89 2.86 -24.77
N LEU A 95 23.91 3.62 -24.29
CA LEU A 95 23.60 3.81 -22.88
C LEU A 95 22.41 2.89 -22.44
N THR A 96 22.54 1.59 -22.71
CA THR A 96 21.47 0.60 -22.44
C THR A 96 21.14 0.48 -20.96
N GLU A 97 22.11 0.68 -20.07
CA GLU A 97 21.96 0.59 -18.61
C GLU A 97 21.43 1.90 -17.98
N CYS A 98 21.38 3.00 -18.74
CA CYS A 98 20.87 4.27 -18.24
C CYS A 98 19.39 4.13 -17.86
N LYS A 99 19.04 4.51 -16.62
CA LYS A 99 17.69 4.39 -16.09
C LYS A 99 16.81 5.58 -16.47
N ILE A 100 15.50 5.35 -16.57
CA ILE A 100 14.51 6.38 -16.78
C ILE A 100 13.63 6.48 -15.54
N VAL A 101 13.65 7.64 -14.89
CA VAL A 101 12.83 7.97 -13.72
C VAL A 101 11.66 8.84 -14.16
N ALA A 102 10.45 8.50 -13.76
CA ALA A 102 9.28 9.36 -13.96
C ALA A 102 8.78 9.94 -12.63
N SER A 103 8.28 11.16 -12.67
CA SER A 103 7.65 11.85 -11.55
C SER A 103 6.52 12.75 -12.07
N ASN A 104 5.90 13.54 -11.21
CA ASN A 104 4.76 14.41 -11.46
C ASN A 104 3.41 13.78 -11.16
N SER A 105 2.89 14.08 -9.97
CA SER A 105 1.52 13.75 -9.54
C SER A 105 1.11 12.29 -9.75
N LEU A 106 2.09 11.38 -9.62
CA LEU A 106 1.90 9.95 -9.82
C LEU A 106 1.14 9.33 -8.64
N ASP A 107 0.29 8.37 -8.97
CA ASP A 107 -0.37 7.45 -8.05
C ASP A 107 -0.40 6.04 -8.67
N GLU A 108 -0.99 5.11 -7.94
CA GLU A 108 -1.10 3.71 -8.35
C GLU A 108 -1.85 3.52 -9.67
N TYR A 109 -2.87 4.33 -9.94
CA TYR A 109 -3.67 4.25 -11.17
C TYR A 109 -2.88 4.75 -12.38
N ILE A 110 -2.25 5.91 -12.24
CA ILE A 110 -1.42 6.49 -13.31
C ILE A 110 -0.23 5.57 -13.61
N ILE A 111 0.44 5.02 -12.59
CA ILE A 111 1.55 4.08 -12.77
C ILE A 111 1.08 2.84 -13.52
N ARG A 112 -0.03 2.24 -13.13
CA ARG A 112 -0.62 1.10 -13.83
C ARG A 112 -0.86 1.43 -15.31
N ASP A 113 -1.46 2.57 -15.60
CA ASP A 113 -1.80 2.96 -16.96
C ASP A 113 -0.55 3.22 -17.81
N LEU A 114 0.46 3.86 -17.25
CA LEU A 114 1.76 4.03 -17.92
C LEU A 114 2.39 2.68 -18.29
N LEU A 115 2.38 1.71 -17.36
CA LEU A 115 2.93 0.38 -17.60
C LEU A 115 2.11 -0.39 -18.66
N LEU A 116 0.79 -0.34 -18.61
CA LEU A 116 -0.10 -0.97 -19.60
C LEU A 116 0.10 -0.39 -21.01
N GLN A 117 0.36 0.91 -21.11
CA GLN A 117 0.67 1.58 -22.37
C GLN A 117 2.10 1.32 -22.86
N GLY A 118 2.89 0.56 -22.12
CA GLY A 118 4.25 0.17 -22.48
C GLY A 118 5.29 1.27 -22.31
N ALA A 119 5.10 2.16 -21.34
CA ALA A 119 6.12 3.12 -20.94
C ALA A 119 7.44 2.42 -20.56
N LYS A 120 8.57 3.04 -20.88
CA LYS A 120 9.91 2.52 -20.59
C LYS A 120 10.48 3.27 -19.39
N ILE A 121 9.96 2.98 -18.20
CA ILE A 121 10.28 3.65 -16.94
C ILE A 121 10.80 2.60 -15.97
N ASP A 122 11.95 2.87 -15.36
CA ASP A 122 12.62 1.97 -14.41
C ASP A 122 12.24 2.26 -12.95
N SER A 123 11.89 3.53 -12.64
CA SER A 123 11.48 3.92 -11.30
C SER A 123 10.55 5.13 -11.30
N PHE A 124 9.77 5.27 -10.23
CA PHE A 124 8.76 6.30 -10.08
C PHE A 124 9.03 7.14 -8.84
N GLY A 125 9.02 8.47 -9.00
CA GLY A 125 9.04 9.43 -7.90
C GLY A 125 7.62 9.79 -7.49
N VAL A 126 7.07 9.09 -6.49
CA VAL A 126 5.73 9.34 -5.98
C VAL A 126 5.83 10.21 -4.73
N GLY A 127 5.20 11.38 -4.74
CA GLY A 127 5.32 12.39 -3.68
C GLY A 127 4.00 12.70 -2.99
N GLU A 128 3.38 13.82 -3.39
CA GLU A 128 2.19 14.38 -2.73
C GLU A 128 1.07 13.36 -2.53
N ARG A 129 0.70 12.62 -3.56
CA ARG A 129 -0.43 11.66 -3.47
C ARG A 129 -0.17 10.50 -2.50
N LEU A 130 1.10 10.08 -2.35
CA LEU A 130 1.48 9.06 -1.38
C LEU A 130 1.51 9.64 0.04
N ILE A 131 2.13 10.81 0.24
CA ILE A 131 2.28 11.43 1.57
C ILE A 131 0.93 11.85 2.15
N THR A 132 0.02 12.33 1.31
CA THR A 132 -1.32 12.75 1.73
C THR A 132 -2.31 11.59 1.78
N SER A 133 -1.93 10.37 1.35
CA SER A 133 -2.86 9.25 1.15
C SER A 133 -4.11 9.71 0.39
N LYS A 134 -3.93 10.32 -0.77
CA LYS A 134 -4.95 11.13 -1.47
C LYS A 134 -6.30 10.43 -1.64
N SER A 135 -6.31 9.12 -1.85
CA SER A 135 -7.55 8.32 -1.98
C SER A 135 -8.28 8.18 -0.65
N GLU A 136 -7.53 8.03 0.47
CA GLU A 136 -8.04 7.79 1.82
C GLU A 136 -7.21 8.60 2.83
N PRO A 137 -7.36 9.94 2.89
CA PRO A 137 -6.45 10.81 3.63
C PRO A 137 -6.60 10.74 5.15
N VAL A 138 -7.67 10.10 5.64
CA VAL A 138 -7.99 10.02 7.06
C VAL A 138 -8.40 8.60 7.45
N PHE A 139 -7.74 8.03 8.46
CA PHE A 139 -8.28 6.87 9.16
C PHE A 139 -9.42 7.36 10.07
N GLY A 140 -10.66 7.09 9.67
CA GLY A 140 -11.85 7.40 10.46
C GLY A 140 -11.95 6.54 11.72
N GLY A 141 -11.24 6.94 12.78
CA GLY A 141 -11.31 6.26 14.08
C GLY A 141 -12.65 6.51 14.78
N VAL A 142 -13.29 5.44 15.25
CA VAL A 142 -14.53 5.50 16.03
C VAL A 142 -14.39 4.62 17.26
N TYR A 143 -14.79 5.17 18.42
CA TYR A 143 -14.87 4.42 19.66
C TYR A 143 -16.34 4.29 20.07
N LYS A 144 -16.80 3.05 20.33
CA LYS A 144 -18.19 2.78 20.73
C LYS A 144 -18.23 1.76 21.85
N LEU A 145 -19.09 2.01 22.85
CA LEU A 145 -19.32 1.06 23.93
C LEU A 145 -20.06 -0.17 23.41
N ALA A 146 -19.47 -1.35 23.56
CA ALA A 146 -20.03 -2.62 23.14
C ALA A 146 -20.47 -3.54 24.29
N ALA A 147 -19.93 -3.34 25.47
CA ALA A 147 -20.32 -4.08 26.68
C ALA A 147 -19.89 -3.32 27.94
N VAL A 148 -20.47 -3.66 29.05
CA VAL A 148 -20.04 -3.29 30.43
C VAL A 148 -19.97 -4.58 31.26
N GLU A 149 -19.11 -4.59 32.26
CA GLU A 149 -19.08 -5.63 33.29
C GLU A 149 -19.91 -5.16 34.50
N ASP A 150 -20.72 -6.06 35.06
CA ASP A 150 -21.41 -5.79 36.30
C ASP A 150 -20.52 -6.06 37.53
N GLY A 151 -21.03 -5.78 38.74
CA GLY A 151 -20.29 -6.01 39.98
C GLY A 151 -20.03 -7.49 40.30
N GLN A 152 -20.55 -8.41 39.51
CA GLN A 152 -20.39 -9.87 39.65
C GLN A 152 -19.47 -10.48 38.55
N GLY A 153 -18.95 -9.65 37.63
CA GLY A 153 -18.10 -10.10 36.52
C GLY A 153 -18.87 -10.54 35.27
N ASN A 154 -20.20 -10.34 35.21
CA ASN A 154 -20.96 -10.71 34.03
C ASN A 154 -20.85 -9.62 32.96
N ILE A 155 -20.66 -10.04 31.71
CA ILE A 155 -20.61 -9.14 30.57
C ILE A 155 -22.03 -8.81 30.10
N ILE A 156 -22.40 -7.54 30.23
CA ILE A 156 -23.68 -7.01 29.77
C ILE A 156 -23.49 -6.34 28.42
N PRO A 157 -24.03 -6.92 27.32
CA PRO A 157 -23.87 -6.36 25.99
C PRO A 157 -24.57 -4.99 25.85
N LYS A 158 -23.93 -4.11 25.10
CA LYS A 158 -24.46 -2.78 24.74
C LYS A 158 -24.43 -2.61 23.23
N ILE A 159 -25.44 -1.94 22.69
CA ILE A 159 -25.54 -1.69 21.26
C ILE A 159 -25.89 -0.22 21.00
N LYS A 160 -25.30 0.36 19.98
CA LYS A 160 -25.74 1.62 19.39
C LYS A 160 -26.57 1.31 18.16
N ILE A 161 -27.82 1.77 18.14
CA ILE A 161 -28.72 1.71 16.99
C ILE A 161 -28.59 3.01 16.20
N SER A 162 -28.62 2.92 14.89
CA SER A 162 -28.52 4.05 13.97
C SER A 162 -29.40 3.80 12.75
N ALA A 163 -29.94 4.88 12.16
CA ALA A 163 -30.65 4.82 10.89
C ALA A 163 -29.73 4.35 9.73
N ASN A 164 -28.41 4.51 9.84
CA ASN A 164 -27.45 3.89 8.94
C ASN A 164 -27.01 2.53 9.52
N PRO A 165 -27.33 1.39 8.87
CA PRO A 165 -26.96 0.05 9.31
C PRO A 165 -25.44 -0.13 9.56
N ASP A 166 -24.57 0.48 8.73
CA ASP A 166 -23.11 0.43 8.87
C ASP A 166 -22.60 1.02 10.19
N LYS A 167 -23.43 1.82 10.87
CA LYS A 167 -23.11 2.43 12.18
C LYS A 167 -23.63 1.64 13.37
N ILE A 168 -24.33 0.53 13.14
CA ILE A 168 -24.81 -0.36 14.17
C ILE A 168 -23.62 -1.19 14.66
N THR A 169 -23.37 -1.17 15.98
CA THR A 169 -22.25 -1.90 16.57
C THR A 169 -22.54 -3.37 16.74
N ASN A 170 -21.53 -4.22 16.63
CA ASN A 170 -21.58 -5.58 17.14
C ASN A 170 -21.38 -5.54 18.66
N PRO A 171 -22.36 -5.98 19.45
CA PRO A 171 -22.32 -5.91 20.92
C PRO A 171 -21.39 -6.94 21.54
N HIS A 172 -21.25 -6.89 22.87
CA HIS A 172 -20.52 -7.85 23.68
C HIS A 172 -18.99 -7.69 23.65
N PHE A 173 -18.28 -8.46 24.49
CA PHE A 173 -16.83 -8.63 24.48
C PHE A 173 -16.45 -9.71 23.50
N LYS A 174 -15.53 -9.45 22.56
CA LYS A 174 -15.35 -10.23 21.33
C LYS A 174 -13.89 -10.59 21.07
N LYS A 175 -13.69 -11.62 20.22
CA LYS A 175 -12.44 -11.97 19.55
C LYS A 175 -12.64 -11.97 18.04
N VAL A 176 -11.53 -11.99 17.32
CA VAL A 176 -11.51 -12.15 15.86
C VAL A 176 -10.55 -13.27 15.49
N TYR A 177 -11.03 -14.21 14.71
CA TYR A 177 -10.23 -15.28 14.12
C TYR A 177 -10.10 -15.06 12.63
N ARG A 178 -8.90 -15.26 12.09
CA ARG A 178 -8.68 -15.42 10.65
C ARG A 178 -8.63 -16.87 10.30
N LEU A 179 -9.42 -17.26 9.30
CA LEU A 179 -9.57 -18.64 8.85
C LEU A 179 -8.73 -18.86 7.60
N PHE A 180 -7.91 -19.90 7.64
CA PHE A 180 -7.02 -20.28 6.56
C PHE A 180 -7.43 -21.63 6.00
N ASP A 181 -7.47 -21.74 4.69
CA ASP A 181 -7.62 -23.00 3.98
C ASP A 181 -6.33 -23.80 4.07
N ASN A 182 -6.38 -25.02 4.58
CA ASN A 182 -5.20 -25.85 4.80
C ASN A 182 -4.57 -26.43 3.53
N GLU A 183 -5.28 -26.40 2.39
CA GLU A 183 -4.74 -26.86 1.10
C GLU A 183 -3.93 -25.76 0.43
N THR A 184 -4.42 -24.53 0.48
CA THR A 184 -3.80 -23.38 -0.20
C THR A 184 -2.97 -22.51 0.71
N GLY A 185 -3.18 -22.58 2.03
CA GLY A 185 -2.59 -21.68 3.02
C GLY A 185 -3.12 -20.24 2.94
N LYS A 186 -4.16 -19.99 2.15
CA LYS A 186 -4.73 -18.65 1.98
C LYS A 186 -5.83 -18.36 3.00
N ALA A 187 -5.91 -17.11 3.43
CA ALA A 187 -7.00 -16.61 4.26
C ALA A 187 -8.27 -16.45 3.41
N PHE A 188 -9.39 -16.99 3.87
CA PHE A 188 -10.65 -16.92 3.13
C PHE A 188 -11.77 -16.16 3.85
N ALA A 189 -11.71 -16.04 5.18
CA ALA A 189 -12.65 -15.24 5.96
C ALA A 189 -12.05 -14.84 7.31
N ASP A 190 -12.60 -13.79 7.93
CA ASP A 190 -12.43 -13.50 9.34
C ASP A 190 -13.76 -13.80 10.08
N LEU A 191 -13.70 -14.36 11.28
CA LEU A 191 -14.85 -14.68 12.12
C LEU A 191 -14.78 -13.90 13.43
N ILE A 192 -15.80 -13.09 13.69
CA ILE A 192 -15.94 -12.39 14.97
C ILE A 192 -16.81 -13.25 15.90
N THR A 193 -16.27 -13.63 17.06
CA THR A 193 -16.94 -14.45 18.07
C THR A 193 -17.09 -13.70 19.40
N LEU A 194 -17.84 -14.26 20.32
CA LEU A 194 -17.75 -13.87 21.73
C LEU A 194 -16.35 -14.22 22.26
N HIS A 195 -15.91 -13.49 23.28
CA HIS A 195 -14.57 -13.67 23.85
C HIS A 195 -14.34 -15.08 24.44
N ASP A 196 -15.38 -15.71 24.96
CA ASP A 196 -15.37 -17.06 25.55
C ASP A 196 -15.62 -18.20 24.54
N GLU A 197 -15.97 -17.88 23.30
CA GLU A 197 -16.09 -18.88 22.26
C GLU A 197 -14.71 -19.32 21.74
N ALA A 198 -14.57 -20.61 21.51
CA ALA A 198 -13.41 -21.19 20.82
C ALA A 198 -13.86 -21.79 19.49
N VAL A 199 -13.04 -21.66 18.47
CA VAL A 199 -13.25 -22.32 17.17
C VAL A 199 -12.64 -23.72 17.22
N ASP A 200 -13.46 -24.74 17.00
CA ASP A 200 -13.02 -26.12 16.92
C ASP A 200 -12.69 -26.48 15.46
N GLU A 201 -11.41 -26.53 15.15
CA GLU A 201 -10.91 -26.85 13.79
C GLU A 201 -11.19 -28.30 13.36
N SER A 202 -11.53 -29.18 14.29
CA SER A 202 -11.87 -30.58 14.01
C SER A 202 -13.30 -30.77 13.53
N GLN A 203 -14.16 -29.77 13.70
CA GLN A 203 -15.57 -29.81 13.34
C GLN A 203 -15.84 -28.88 12.16
N PRO A 204 -16.83 -29.22 11.33
CA PRO A 204 -17.28 -28.29 10.30
C PRO A 204 -17.80 -26.98 10.90
N LEU A 205 -17.29 -25.85 10.41
CA LEU A 205 -17.71 -24.53 10.82
C LEU A 205 -18.72 -23.95 9.83
N GLU A 206 -19.86 -23.48 10.34
CA GLU A 206 -20.83 -22.75 9.53
C GLU A 206 -20.51 -21.26 9.55
N LEU A 207 -20.35 -20.68 8.37
CA LEU A 207 -20.16 -19.26 8.12
C LEU A 207 -21.38 -18.70 7.41
N PHE A 208 -21.73 -17.45 7.71
CA PHE A 208 -22.80 -16.77 7.02
C PHE A 208 -22.58 -15.25 6.99
N ASP A 209 -22.98 -14.65 5.87
CA ASP A 209 -22.98 -13.21 5.73
C ASP A 209 -24.01 -12.59 6.70
N PRO A 210 -23.62 -11.76 7.67
CA PRO A 210 -24.54 -11.19 8.66
C PRO A 210 -25.59 -10.25 8.06
N ASP A 211 -25.35 -9.71 6.85
CA ASP A 211 -26.28 -8.82 6.14
C ASP A 211 -27.15 -9.60 5.12
N ALA A 212 -26.74 -10.85 4.79
CA ALA A 212 -27.44 -11.72 3.86
C ALA A 212 -27.48 -13.17 4.39
N THR A 213 -28.18 -13.40 5.49
CA THR A 213 -28.15 -14.61 6.32
C THR A 213 -28.53 -15.91 5.61
N TRP A 214 -29.12 -15.84 4.41
CA TRP A 214 -29.35 -16.99 3.54
C TRP A 214 -28.08 -17.48 2.82
N LYS A 215 -27.05 -16.66 2.73
CA LYS A 215 -25.73 -17.03 2.20
C LYS A 215 -24.94 -17.75 3.30
N ARG A 216 -25.06 -19.05 3.33
CA ARG A 216 -24.37 -19.91 4.31
C ARG A 216 -23.42 -20.83 3.61
N SER A 217 -22.27 -21.05 4.22
CA SER A 217 -21.29 -22.02 3.78
C SER A 217 -20.81 -22.87 4.97
N ARG A 218 -20.55 -24.15 4.72
CA ARG A 218 -19.99 -25.05 5.71
C ARG A 218 -18.57 -25.39 5.30
N VAL A 219 -17.62 -24.97 6.12
CA VAL A 219 -16.19 -25.12 5.85
C VAL A 219 -15.59 -26.20 6.73
N THR A 220 -14.66 -26.95 6.16
CA THR A 220 -13.87 -27.99 6.81
C THR A 220 -12.41 -27.83 6.39
N ASN A 221 -11.48 -28.53 7.01
CA ASN A 221 -10.07 -28.51 6.66
C ASN A 221 -9.47 -27.09 6.66
N PHE A 222 -9.67 -26.37 7.76
CA PHE A 222 -9.18 -25.01 7.96
C PHE A 222 -8.39 -24.90 9.26
N THR A 223 -7.61 -23.83 9.38
CA THR A 223 -6.96 -23.38 10.62
C THR A 223 -7.49 -22.00 11.01
N ALA A 224 -7.75 -21.80 12.30
CA ALA A 224 -8.25 -20.54 12.86
C ALA A 224 -7.20 -19.86 13.73
N LYS A 225 -6.76 -18.67 13.34
CA LYS A 225 -5.77 -17.90 14.07
C LYS A 225 -6.43 -16.68 14.74
N GLU A 226 -6.32 -16.59 16.06
CA GLU A 226 -6.76 -15.40 16.79
C GLU A 226 -5.89 -14.19 16.39
N LEU A 227 -6.53 -13.05 16.07
CA LEU A 227 -5.85 -11.85 15.58
C LEU A 227 -5.54 -10.83 16.68
N LEU A 228 -6.22 -10.91 17.81
CA LEU A 228 -6.04 -9.95 18.89
C LEU A 228 -4.75 -10.26 19.67
N ALA A 229 -3.91 -9.24 19.82
CA ALA A 229 -2.73 -9.29 20.67
C ALA A 229 -2.91 -8.35 21.86
N PRO A 230 -2.58 -8.76 23.09
CA PRO A 230 -2.68 -7.91 24.26
C PRO A 230 -1.61 -6.80 24.19
N ILE A 231 -2.03 -5.54 24.29
CA ILE A 231 -1.16 -4.37 24.34
C ILE A 231 -0.96 -3.92 25.79
N PHE A 232 -2.02 -3.94 26.58
CA PHE A 232 -2.01 -3.63 27.99
C PHE A 232 -2.69 -4.73 28.79
N LEU A 233 -2.07 -5.15 29.89
CA LEU A 233 -2.66 -6.06 30.88
C LEU A 233 -2.48 -5.44 32.29
N GLY A 234 -3.56 -5.34 33.06
CA GLY A 234 -3.52 -4.75 34.40
C GLY A 234 -2.91 -3.35 34.44
N GLY A 235 -3.19 -2.51 33.43
CA GLY A 235 -2.65 -1.15 33.30
C GLY A 235 -1.18 -1.07 32.85
N ARG A 236 -0.51 -2.18 32.60
CA ARG A 236 0.89 -2.23 32.12
C ARG A 236 0.94 -2.58 30.65
N ARG A 237 1.77 -1.85 29.89
CA ARG A 237 2.06 -2.20 28.51
C ARG A 237 2.86 -3.52 28.46
N VAL A 238 2.34 -4.50 27.73
CA VAL A 238 2.94 -5.84 27.55
C VAL A 238 3.40 -6.08 26.11
N TYR A 239 3.19 -5.13 25.22
CA TYR A 239 3.58 -5.22 23.81
C TYR A 239 4.68 -4.21 23.48
N ASP A 240 5.78 -4.70 22.93
CA ASP A 240 6.84 -3.86 22.37
C ASP A 240 6.65 -3.70 20.87
N SER A 241 6.63 -2.44 20.42
CA SER A 241 6.46 -2.14 19.00
C SER A 241 7.67 -2.64 18.21
N PRO A 242 7.49 -3.50 17.20
CA PRO A 242 8.60 -3.96 16.38
C PRO A 242 9.20 -2.82 15.53
N PRO A 243 10.44 -2.97 15.05
CA PRO A 243 11.04 -2.05 14.09
C PRO A 243 10.23 -1.95 12.79
N ILE A 244 10.32 -0.80 12.12
CA ILE A 244 9.56 -0.53 10.87
C ILE A 244 9.82 -1.60 9.80
N ALA A 245 11.04 -2.13 9.70
CA ALA A 245 11.38 -3.18 8.75
C ALA A 245 10.55 -4.47 8.99
N GLU A 246 10.37 -4.85 10.24
CA GLU A 246 9.55 -6.00 10.64
C GLU A 246 8.05 -5.73 10.38
N MET A 247 7.56 -4.52 10.67
CA MET A 247 6.18 -4.13 10.36
C MET A 247 5.90 -4.22 8.86
N ARG A 248 6.85 -3.79 8.02
CA ARG A 248 6.74 -3.90 6.56
C ARG A 248 6.73 -5.34 6.08
N ALA A 249 7.62 -6.17 6.62
CA ALA A 249 7.67 -7.59 6.29
C ALA A 249 6.38 -8.31 6.71
N TYR A 250 5.87 -8.01 7.92
CA TYR A 250 4.60 -8.53 8.40
C TYR A 250 3.44 -8.12 7.48
N CYS A 251 3.34 -6.84 7.13
CA CYS A 251 2.30 -6.34 6.23
C CYS A 251 2.34 -7.05 4.88
N ALA A 252 3.52 -7.15 4.25
CA ALA A 252 3.69 -7.85 2.98
C ALA A 252 3.25 -9.32 3.10
N GLY A 253 3.70 -10.03 4.15
CA GLY A 253 3.31 -11.41 4.40
C GLY A 253 1.80 -11.58 4.61
N GLN A 254 1.12 -10.63 5.28
CA GLN A 254 -0.34 -10.70 5.45
C GLN A 254 -1.09 -10.46 4.13
N ILE A 255 -0.60 -9.56 3.28
CA ILE A 255 -1.18 -9.33 1.94
C ILE A 255 -1.00 -10.57 1.06
N ASP A 256 0.13 -11.24 1.15
CA ASP A 256 0.41 -12.45 0.38
C ASP A 256 -0.50 -13.64 0.76
N LEU A 257 -1.05 -13.64 1.97
CA LEU A 257 -2.04 -14.64 2.41
C LEU A 257 -3.43 -14.43 1.80
N LEU A 258 -3.73 -13.25 1.25
CA LEU A 258 -5.00 -12.97 0.59
C LEU A 258 -5.00 -13.52 -0.85
N TRP A 259 -6.17 -13.83 -1.36
CA TRP A 259 -6.37 -14.21 -2.77
C TRP A 259 -6.14 -13.03 -3.69
N ASP A 260 -5.73 -13.30 -4.92
CA ASP A 260 -5.44 -12.24 -5.91
C ASP A 260 -6.68 -11.43 -6.27
N GLU A 261 -7.86 -12.07 -6.25
CA GLU A 261 -9.14 -11.42 -6.49
C GLU A 261 -9.46 -10.31 -5.49
N VAL A 262 -9.09 -10.49 -4.23
CA VAL A 262 -9.29 -9.49 -3.16
C VAL A 262 -8.32 -8.31 -3.31
N LYS A 263 -7.15 -8.55 -3.92
CA LYS A 263 -6.07 -7.55 -4.08
C LYS A 263 -6.20 -6.70 -5.35
N ARG A 264 -7.25 -6.85 -6.14
CA ARG A 264 -7.45 -6.06 -7.37
C ARG A 264 -7.64 -4.58 -7.06
N PHE A 265 -7.09 -3.70 -7.89
CA PHE A 265 -7.34 -2.26 -7.80
C PHE A 265 -8.78 -1.89 -8.14
N GLU A 266 -9.35 -2.55 -9.13
CA GLU A 266 -10.70 -2.29 -9.60
C GLU A 266 -11.55 -3.54 -9.39
N ASN A 267 -12.74 -3.31 -8.88
CA ASN A 267 -13.73 -4.36 -8.61
C ASN A 267 -13.12 -5.53 -7.82
N PRO A 268 -12.50 -5.28 -6.63
CA PRO A 268 -11.99 -6.35 -5.81
C PRO A 268 -13.11 -7.25 -5.35
N HIS A 269 -12.81 -8.53 -5.21
CA HIS A 269 -13.73 -9.45 -4.54
C HIS A 269 -13.84 -9.09 -3.05
N ASN A 270 -15.03 -9.20 -2.49
CA ASN A 270 -15.25 -8.95 -1.08
C ASN A 270 -14.54 -10.02 -0.23
N TYR A 271 -13.79 -9.57 0.77
CA TYR A 271 -13.28 -10.43 1.82
C TYR A 271 -14.35 -10.57 2.90
N TYR A 272 -14.68 -11.80 3.26
CA TYR A 272 -15.77 -12.07 4.20
C TYR A 272 -15.34 -11.81 5.65
N VAL A 273 -16.19 -11.11 6.40
CA VAL A 273 -16.07 -10.91 7.85
C VAL A 273 -17.40 -11.28 8.48
N ASP A 274 -17.46 -12.49 8.98
CA ASP A 274 -18.68 -13.13 9.47
C ASP A 274 -18.79 -13.02 11.00
N LEU A 275 -19.99 -13.25 11.53
CA LEU A 275 -20.25 -13.32 12.96
C LEU A 275 -20.50 -14.78 13.37
N SER A 276 -20.11 -15.16 14.60
CA SER A 276 -20.60 -16.40 15.16
C SER A 276 -22.11 -16.32 15.36
N GLN A 277 -22.78 -17.48 15.30
CA GLN A 277 -24.24 -17.54 15.49
C GLN A 277 -24.64 -16.93 16.83
N LYS A 278 -23.91 -17.21 17.92
CA LYS A 278 -24.21 -16.64 19.25
C LYS A 278 -24.11 -15.13 19.27
N LEU A 279 -23.06 -14.56 18.66
CA LEU A 279 -22.90 -13.11 18.59
C LEU A 279 -24.01 -12.46 17.77
N TRP A 280 -24.38 -13.08 16.65
CA TRP A 280 -25.47 -12.64 15.78
C TRP A 280 -26.83 -12.66 16.53
N ASP A 281 -27.14 -13.74 17.24
CA ASP A 281 -28.37 -13.89 18.01
C ASP A 281 -28.48 -12.79 19.11
N ILE A 282 -27.39 -12.51 19.83
CA ILE A 282 -27.34 -11.41 20.80
C ILE A 282 -27.61 -10.04 20.13
N LYS A 283 -26.98 -9.82 18.97
CA LYS A 283 -27.19 -8.57 18.21
C LYS A 283 -28.65 -8.42 17.81
N GLN A 284 -29.28 -9.46 17.27
CA GLN A 284 -30.68 -9.42 16.83
C GLN A 284 -31.61 -9.19 18.01
N SER A 285 -31.44 -9.94 19.11
CA SER A 285 -32.24 -9.75 20.32
C SER A 285 -32.19 -8.31 20.86
N LEU A 286 -31.01 -7.67 20.83
CA LEU A 286 -30.88 -6.28 21.27
C LEU A 286 -31.51 -5.28 20.29
N LEU A 287 -31.51 -5.57 19.01
CA LEU A 287 -32.19 -4.77 17.98
C LEU A 287 -33.71 -4.83 18.18
N GLU A 288 -34.26 -6.03 18.38
CA GLU A 288 -35.69 -6.25 18.64
C GLU A 288 -36.19 -5.56 19.92
N GLN A 289 -35.39 -5.56 20.99
CA GLN A 289 -35.76 -4.95 22.26
C GLN A 289 -35.74 -3.42 22.26
N LYS A 290 -35.00 -2.79 21.36
CA LYS A 290 -34.72 -1.34 21.38
C LYS A 290 -35.11 -0.61 20.09
N GLY A 291 -35.47 -1.33 19.05
CA GLY A 291 -36.00 -0.79 17.81
C GLY A 291 -37.49 -0.79 17.83
#